data_9e9b8e495ece270feab8210df0ae4da5
#
_entry.id   9e9b8e495ece270feab8210df0ae4da5
#
_cell.length_a   1.000
_cell.length_b   1.000
_cell.length_c   1.000
_cell.angle_alpha   90.00
_cell.angle_beta   90.00
_cell.angle_gamma   90.00
#
_symmetry.space_group_name_H-M   'P 1'
#
loop_
_entity.id
_entity.type
_entity.pdbx_description
1 polymer ?
#
loop_
_entity_poly.entity_id
_entity_poly.type
_entity_poly.pdbx_seq_one_letter_code
_entity_poly.pdbx_strand_id
1 'polypeptide(L)'
;IAHLREELARQQFQGLLSQVVQVDGVPVLATEVAVADADTMRQTADWFRDSVGSGVVVLGAGLDGKPSFVAAVTPDLVQRGLHAGALVKAVAQQVGGGGGGRPTLAQAGGRDLAGMKAALALVPALVQAQLAGQS
;
A
#
# COMPACT_ATOMS: atom_id res chain seq x y z
N ILE A 1 25.20 5.72 -11.12
CA ILE A 1 24.33 4.61 -11.41
C ILE A 1 23.25 4.48 -10.35
N ALA A 2 23.63 4.49 -9.07
CA ALA A 2 22.64 4.54 -7.97
C ALA A 2 21.78 5.80 -8.06
N HIS A 3 22.38 6.90 -8.48
CA HIS A 3 21.70 8.18 -8.66
C HIS A 3 20.57 8.09 -9.71
N LEU A 4 20.80 7.36 -10.82
CA LEU A 4 19.79 7.17 -11.85
C LEU A 4 18.61 6.34 -11.34
N ARG A 5 18.88 5.32 -10.51
CA ARG A 5 17.82 4.50 -9.93
C ARG A 5 16.94 5.32 -9.01
N GLU A 6 17.52 6.19 -8.20
CA GLU A 6 16.75 7.06 -7.30
C GLU A 6 15.86 8.01 -8.09
N GLU A 7 16.37 8.55 -9.18
CA GLU A 7 15.62 9.47 -10.02
C GLU A 7 14.44 8.78 -10.71
N LEU A 8 14.65 7.56 -11.23
CA LEU A 8 13.58 6.78 -11.84
C LEU A 8 12.49 6.42 -10.82
N ALA A 9 12.90 6.01 -9.62
CA ALA A 9 11.95 5.70 -8.56
C ALA A 9 11.14 6.93 -8.16
N ARG A 10 11.78 8.08 -8.11
CA ARG A 10 11.09 9.33 -7.78
C ARG A 10 10.09 9.72 -8.85
N GLN A 11 10.42 9.54 -10.13
CA GLN A 11 9.51 9.81 -11.23
C GLN A 11 8.29 8.89 -11.18
N GLN A 12 8.52 7.60 -10.92
CA GLN A 12 7.41 6.64 -10.74
C GLN A 12 6.52 7.06 -9.59
N PHE A 13 7.11 7.48 -8.49
CA PHE A 13 6.38 7.91 -7.32
C PHE A 13 5.49 9.13 -7.61
N GLN A 14 6.02 10.12 -8.35
CA GLN A 14 5.24 11.28 -8.71
C GLN A 14 4.06 10.91 -9.60
N GLY A 15 4.24 9.94 -10.50
CA GLY A 15 3.13 9.41 -11.30
C GLY A 15 2.08 8.74 -10.46
N LEU A 16 2.49 8.05 -9.38
CA LEU A 16 1.56 7.40 -8.47
C LEU A 16 0.71 8.39 -7.69
N LEU A 17 1.24 9.56 -7.36
CA LEU A 17 0.48 10.56 -6.63
C LEU A 17 -0.78 11.00 -7.37
N SER A 18 -0.78 10.93 -8.69
CA SER A 18 -1.95 11.28 -9.49
C SER A 18 -3.06 10.24 -9.37
N GLN A 19 -2.75 9.04 -8.85
CA GLN A 19 -3.73 7.95 -8.67
C GLN A 19 -4.35 7.94 -7.28
N VAL A 20 -3.96 8.87 -6.42
CA VAL A 20 -4.52 8.95 -5.06
C VAL A 20 -6.01 9.28 -5.15
N VAL A 21 -6.82 8.54 -4.39
CA VAL A 21 -8.24 8.80 -4.26
C VAL A 21 -8.55 9.25 -2.83
N GLN A 22 -9.62 10.01 -2.68
CA GLN A 22 -10.04 10.47 -1.36
C GLN A 22 -11.13 9.55 -0.83
N VAL A 23 -10.92 9.03 0.38
CA VAL A 23 -11.92 8.20 1.07
C VAL A 23 -12.22 8.89 2.40
N ASP A 24 -13.40 9.49 2.51
CA ASP A 24 -13.81 10.25 3.71
C ASP A 24 -12.76 11.30 4.12
N GLY A 25 -12.17 11.98 3.12
CA GLY A 25 -11.17 13.00 3.35
C GLY A 25 -9.76 12.45 3.57
N VAL A 26 -9.57 11.15 3.46
CA VAL A 26 -8.26 10.50 3.64
C VAL A 26 -7.65 10.18 2.27
N PRO A 27 -6.45 10.67 1.95
CA PRO A 27 -5.78 10.26 0.72
C PRO A 27 -5.40 8.78 0.77
N VAL A 28 -5.81 8.02 -0.24
CA VAL A 28 -5.54 6.59 -0.34
C VAL A 28 -4.91 6.30 -1.70
N LEU A 29 -3.76 5.64 -1.68
CA LEU A 29 -3.12 5.15 -2.90
C LEU A 29 -3.06 3.63 -2.83
N ALA A 30 -3.65 2.97 -3.82
CA ALA A 30 -3.60 1.52 -3.95
C ALA A 30 -3.29 1.20 -5.39
N THR A 31 -2.08 0.70 -5.67
CA THR A 31 -1.65 0.47 -7.04
C THR A 31 -0.53 -0.57 -7.10
N GLU A 32 -0.31 -1.07 -8.31
CA GLU A 32 0.86 -1.91 -8.60
C GLU A 32 2.07 -1.03 -8.87
N VAL A 33 3.23 -1.51 -8.46
CA VAL A 33 4.50 -0.86 -8.77
C VAL A 33 5.46 -1.88 -9.37
N ALA A 34 6.33 -1.41 -10.25
CA ALA A 34 7.36 -2.24 -10.86
C ALA A 34 8.65 -2.07 -10.06
N VAL A 35 8.89 -2.98 -9.13
CA VAL A 35 10.07 -2.94 -8.26
C VAL A 35 10.74 -4.31 -8.25
N ALA A 36 12.02 -4.33 -7.92
CA ALA A 36 12.81 -5.56 -7.94
C ALA A 36 12.72 -6.34 -6.63
N ASP A 37 12.39 -5.69 -5.53
CA ASP A 37 12.41 -6.33 -4.21
C ASP A 37 11.48 -5.61 -3.22
N ALA A 38 11.28 -6.25 -2.07
CA ALA A 38 10.40 -5.74 -1.03
C ALA A 38 10.95 -4.48 -0.35
N ASP A 39 12.27 -4.34 -0.28
CA ASP A 39 12.87 -3.15 0.33
C ASP A 39 12.56 -1.91 -0.49
N THR A 40 12.60 -2.00 -1.81
CA THR A 40 12.24 -0.89 -2.69
C THR A 40 10.76 -0.54 -2.54
N MET A 41 9.89 -1.54 -2.38
CA MET A 41 8.47 -1.29 -2.11
C MET A 41 8.27 -0.49 -0.82
N ARG A 42 8.98 -0.86 0.24
CA ARG A 42 8.89 -0.15 1.52
C ARG A 42 9.38 1.28 1.40
N GLN A 43 10.47 1.49 0.67
CA GLN A 43 10.99 2.84 0.44
C GLN A 43 9.97 3.71 -0.30
N THR A 44 9.30 3.14 -1.30
CA THR A 44 8.28 3.85 -2.05
C THR A 44 7.10 4.21 -1.15
N ALA A 45 6.69 3.30 -0.29
CA ALA A 45 5.61 3.55 0.66
C ALA A 45 6.00 4.65 1.66
N ASP A 46 7.25 4.64 2.13
CA ASP A 46 7.75 5.67 3.04
C ASP A 46 7.75 7.05 2.37
N TRP A 47 8.19 7.13 1.12
CA TRP A 47 8.17 8.38 0.37
C TRP A 47 6.76 8.93 0.24
N PHE A 48 5.80 8.06 -0.09
CA PHE A 48 4.40 8.46 -0.18
C PHE A 48 3.92 9.03 1.15
N ARG A 49 4.17 8.31 2.24
CA ARG A 49 3.76 8.72 3.56
C ARG A 49 4.35 10.08 3.93
N ASP A 50 5.65 10.28 3.65
CA ASP A 50 6.32 11.53 3.96
C ASP A 50 5.82 12.68 3.09
N SER A 51 5.47 12.38 1.84
CA SER A 51 5.05 13.41 0.87
C SER A 51 3.64 13.92 1.12
N VAL A 52 2.73 13.04 1.54
CA VAL A 52 1.33 13.46 1.75
C VAL A 52 1.06 13.93 3.19
N GLY A 53 1.94 13.61 4.12
CA GLY A 53 1.78 13.97 5.53
C GLY A 53 0.72 13.20 6.26
N SER A 54 -0.40 12.90 5.63
CA SER A 54 -1.48 12.10 6.19
C SER A 54 -2.11 11.31 5.05
N GLY A 55 -2.08 9.99 5.13
CA GLY A 55 -2.62 9.14 4.06
C GLY A 55 -2.35 7.67 4.26
N VAL A 56 -2.92 6.88 3.37
CA VAL A 56 -2.77 5.43 3.33
C VAL A 56 -2.19 5.05 1.98
N VAL A 57 -1.21 4.15 1.97
CA VAL A 57 -0.69 3.59 0.74
C VAL A 57 -0.65 2.07 0.85
N VAL A 58 -1.14 1.40 -0.20
CA VAL A 58 -1.00 -0.04 -0.37
C VAL A 58 -0.40 -0.27 -1.75
N LEU A 59 0.78 -0.84 -1.78
CA LEU A 59 1.49 -1.13 -3.02
C LEU A 59 1.53 -2.64 -3.24
N GLY A 60 1.35 -3.05 -4.49
CA GLY A 60 1.45 -4.44 -4.89
C GLY A 60 2.49 -4.60 -5.98
N ALA A 61 3.26 -5.68 -5.91
CA ALA A 61 4.24 -6.00 -6.94
C ALA A 61 4.34 -7.51 -7.09
N GLY A 62 4.64 -7.95 -8.31
CA GLY A 62 4.95 -9.36 -8.57
C GLY A 62 6.41 -9.62 -8.28
N LEU A 63 6.70 -10.38 -7.22
CA LEU A 63 8.04 -10.80 -6.86
C LEU A 63 8.11 -12.32 -6.92
N ASP A 64 9.04 -12.83 -7.71
CA ASP A 64 9.23 -14.28 -7.89
C ASP A 64 7.94 -14.99 -8.34
N GLY A 65 7.14 -14.31 -9.19
CA GLY A 65 5.90 -14.86 -9.71
C GLY A 65 4.73 -14.87 -8.74
N LYS A 66 4.88 -14.22 -7.59
CA LYS A 66 3.83 -14.16 -6.56
C LYS A 66 3.52 -12.70 -6.22
N PRO A 67 2.27 -12.40 -5.83
CA PRO A 67 1.94 -11.03 -5.42
C PRO A 67 2.54 -10.74 -4.04
N SER A 68 3.11 -9.56 -3.90
CA SER A 68 3.61 -9.04 -2.63
C SER A 68 3.01 -7.67 -2.39
N PHE A 69 2.68 -7.38 -1.13
CA PHE A 69 2.02 -6.14 -0.76
C PHE A 69 2.73 -5.47 0.39
N VAL A 70 2.75 -4.13 0.35
CA VAL A 70 3.20 -3.29 1.45
C VAL A 70 2.12 -2.24 1.69
N ALA A 71 1.72 -2.09 2.95
CA ALA A 71 0.77 -1.05 3.35
C ALA A 71 1.43 -0.13 4.36
N ALA A 72 1.21 1.16 4.21
CA ALA A 72 1.68 2.16 5.17
C ALA A 72 0.53 3.11 5.50
N VAL A 73 0.41 3.44 6.77
CA VAL A 73 -0.61 4.37 7.30
C VAL A 73 0.09 5.38 8.19
N THR A 74 -0.22 6.66 8.01
CA THR A 74 0.37 7.70 8.85
C THR A 74 -0.17 7.58 10.29
N PRO A 75 0.65 7.96 11.32
CA PRO A 75 0.25 7.75 12.71
C PRO A 75 -1.06 8.44 13.11
N ASP A 76 -1.35 9.61 12.54
CA ASP A 76 -2.61 10.31 12.82
C ASP A 76 -3.83 9.50 12.38
N LEU A 77 -3.71 8.77 11.25
CA LEU A 77 -4.79 7.93 10.77
C LEU A 77 -4.91 6.64 11.56
N VAL A 78 -3.81 6.14 12.11
CA VAL A 78 -3.88 4.99 13.04
C VAL A 78 -4.76 5.33 14.22
N GLN A 79 -4.67 6.55 14.74
CA GLN A 79 -5.52 7.00 15.84
C GLN A 79 -6.99 7.08 15.44
N ARG A 80 -7.27 7.21 14.13
CA ARG A 80 -8.63 7.22 13.60
C ARG A 80 -9.17 5.83 13.29
N GLY A 81 -8.39 4.78 13.57
CA GLY A 81 -8.83 3.40 13.41
C GLY A 81 -8.24 2.67 12.22
N LEU A 82 -7.38 3.32 11.43
CA LEU A 82 -6.72 2.66 10.32
C LEU A 82 -5.56 1.81 10.82
N HIS A 83 -5.33 0.68 10.17
CA HIS A 83 -4.30 -0.28 10.58
C HIS A 83 -3.72 -0.95 9.35
N ALA A 84 -2.44 -0.69 9.07
CA ALA A 84 -1.78 -1.21 7.89
C ALA A 84 -1.79 -2.75 7.86
N GLY A 85 -1.55 -3.38 9.01
CA GLY A 85 -1.56 -4.84 9.10
C GLY A 85 -2.90 -5.44 8.72
N ALA A 86 -4.00 -4.84 9.17
CA ALA A 86 -5.34 -5.32 8.82
C ALA A 86 -5.65 -5.09 7.35
N LEU A 87 -5.24 -3.94 6.81
CA LEU A 87 -5.44 -3.64 5.39
C LEU A 87 -4.72 -4.63 4.49
N VAL A 88 -3.43 -4.83 4.73
CA VAL A 88 -2.63 -5.70 3.88
C VAL A 88 -3.05 -7.17 4.02
N LYS A 89 -3.48 -7.58 5.21
CA LYS A 89 -3.98 -8.92 5.44
C LYS A 89 -5.25 -9.17 4.62
N ALA A 90 -6.18 -8.22 4.63
CA ALA A 90 -7.43 -8.35 3.86
C ALA A 90 -7.15 -8.39 2.36
N VAL A 91 -6.21 -7.56 1.88
CA VAL A 91 -5.80 -7.56 0.48
C VAL A 91 -5.18 -8.91 0.11
N ALA A 92 -4.28 -9.42 0.93
CA ALA A 92 -3.59 -10.67 0.64
C ALA A 92 -4.53 -11.87 0.66
N GLN A 93 -5.57 -11.85 1.47
CA GLN A 93 -6.55 -12.94 1.50
C GLN A 93 -7.25 -13.11 0.16
N GLN A 94 -7.39 -12.06 -0.62
CA GLN A 94 -8.02 -12.13 -1.95
C GLN A 94 -7.17 -12.91 -2.95
N VAL A 95 -5.87 -13.07 -2.68
CA VAL A 95 -4.95 -13.78 -3.56
C VAL A 95 -4.37 -15.04 -2.89
N GLY A 96 -5.10 -15.56 -1.93
CA GLY A 96 -4.74 -16.83 -1.27
C GLY A 96 -3.55 -16.72 -0.33
N GLY A 97 -3.31 -15.54 0.21
CA GLY A 97 -2.17 -15.32 1.08
C GLY A 97 -2.54 -14.73 2.42
N GLY A 98 -1.57 -14.16 3.08
CA GLY A 98 -1.74 -13.52 4.36
C GLY A 98 -0.50 -12.75 4.75
N GLY A 99 -0.57 -12.09 5.89
CA GLY A 99 0.52 -11.30 6.40
C GLY A 99 0.01 -10.38 7.49
N GLY A 100 0.75 -9.33 7.73
CA GLY A 100 0.39 -8.36 8.74
C GLY A 100 1.63 -7.59 9.17
N GLY A 101 1.51 -6.88 10.27
CA GLY A 101 2.59 -6.08 10.79
C GLY A 101 2.10 -5.02 11.73
N ARG A 102 2.79 -3.91 11.73
CA ARG A 102 2.49 -2.79 12.61
C ARG A 102 1.30 -1.98 12.08
N PRO A 103 0.66 -1.19 12.94
CA PRO A 103 -0.41 -0.31 12.46
C PRO A 103 0.04 0.69 11.39
N THR A 104 1.31 1.11 11.42
CA THR A 104 1.83 2.10 10.49
C THR A 104 2.50 1.50 9.26
N LEU A 105 2.98 0.24 9.33
CA LEU A 105 3.69 -0.41 8.22
C LEU A 105 3.53 -1.91 8.33
N ALA A 106 3.08 -2.54 7.24
CA ALA A 106 2.88 -3.98 7.21
C ALA A 106 3.17 -4.53 5.82
N GLN A 107 3.45 -5.81 5.76
CA GLN A 107 3.74 -6.52 4.53
C GLN A 107 2.95 -7.82 4.49
N ALA A 108 2.59 -8.23 3.27
CA ALA A 108 1.91 -9.49 3.05
C ALA A 108 2.26 -10.04 1.68
N GLY A 109 1.92 -11.26 1.44
CA GLY A 109 2.09 -11.88 0.13
C GLY A 109 0.99 -12.87 -0.13
N GLY A 110 0.85 -13.30 -1.38
CA GLY A 110 -0.17 -14.25 -1.77
C GLY A 110 0.35 -15.24 -2.77
N ARG A 111 -0.56 -15.96 -3.41
CA ARG A 111 -0.23 -17.00 -4.38
C ARG A 111 -0.72 -16.67 -5.79
N ASP A 112 -1.79 -15.91 -5.90
CA ASP A 112 -2.46 -15.65 -7.17
C ASP A 112 -2.08 -14.26 -7.69
N LEU A 113 -1.02 -14.19 -8.48
CA LEU A 113 -0.56 -12.93 -9.06
C LEU A 113 -1.64 -12.28 -9.94
N ALA A 114 -2.44 -13.08 -10.63
CA ALA A 114 -3.50 -12.56 -11.50
C ALA A 114 -4.59 -11.82 -10.73
N GLY A 115 -4.79 -12.12 -9.45
CA GLY A 115 -5.79 -11.45 -8.62
C GLY A 115 -5.31 -10.17 -7.97
N MET A 116 -4.05 -9.78 -8.16
CA MET A 116 -3.46 -8.64 -7.45
C MET A 116 -4.19 -7.33 -7.71
N LYS A 117 -4.56 -7.05 -8.97
CA LYS A 117 -5.27 -5.80 -9.30
C LYS A 117 -6.63 -5.74 -8.63
N ALA A 118 -7.38 -6.84 -8.64
CA ALA A 118 -8.68 -6.89 -8.00
C ALA A 118 -8.55 -6.71 -6.48
N ALA A 119 -7.50 -7.30 -5.89
CA ALA A 119 -7.24 -7.14 -4.47
C ALA A 119 -6.94 -5.68 -4.11
N LEU A 120 -6.11 -5.01 -4.91
CA LEU A 120 -5.79 -3.60 -4.68
C LEU A 120 -7.01 -2.71 -4.85
N ALA A 121 -7.91 -3.06 -5.76
CA ALA A 121 -9.13 -2.28 -5.99
C ALA A 121 -10.06 -2.26 -4.77
N LEU A 122 -9.92 -3.20 -3.84
CA LEU A 122 -10.71 -3.24 -2.63
C LEU A 122 -10.22 -2.27 -1.54
N VAL A 123 -9.02 -1.74 -1.68
CA VAL A 123 -8.41 -0.93 -0.62
C VAL A 123 -9.25 0.28 -0.21
N PRO A 124 -9.82 1.07 -1.14
CA PRO A 124 -10.67 2.20 -0.71
C PRO A 124 -11.84 1.75 0.16
N ALA A 125 -12.50 0.64 -0.18
CA ALA A 125 -13.60 0.11 0.61
C ALA A 125 -13.13 -0.39 1.98
N LEU A 126 -11.95 -1.01 2.03
CA LEU A 126 -11.37 -1.47 3.29
C LEU A 126 -11.01 -0.31 4.21
N VAL A 127 -10.46 0.77 3.65
CA VAL A 127 -10.17 1.99 4.41
C VAL A 127 -11.46 2.58 4.97
N GLN A 128 -12.49 2.69 4.15
CA GLN A 128 -13.78 3.22 4.57
C GLN A 128 -14.37 2.39 5.71
N ALA A 129 -14.27 1.06 5.61
CA ALA A 129 -14.78 0.17 6.65
C ALA A 129 -14.04 0.35 7.97
N GLN A 130 -12.72 0.52 7.92
CA GLN A 130 -11.93 0.76 9.14
C GLN A 130 -12.28 2.10 9.78
N LEU A 131 -12.47 3.13 8.96
CA LEU A 131 -12.86 4.45 9.47
C LEU A 131 -14.26 4.40 10.10
N ALA A 132 -15.18 3.68 9.49
CA ALA A 132 -16.54 3.53 10.01
C ALA A 132 -16.56 2.78 11.34
N GLY A 133 -15.64 1.84 11.53
CA GLY A 133 -15.56 1.06 12.77
C GLY A 133 -15.13 1.87 13.97
N GLN A 134 -14.68 3.11 13.77
CA GLN A 134 -14.24 3.99 14.83
C GLN A 134 -15.34 4.85 15.45
N SER A 135 -16.50 4.86 14.86
CA SER A 135 -17.61 5.70 15.34
C SER A 135 -18.25 5.25 16.65
#